data_614e70d9571836111d295f5a09d9010f
#
_entry.id   614e70d9571836111d295f5a09d9010f
#
_cell.length_a   1.000
_cell.length_b   1.000
_cell.length_c   1.000
_cell.angle_alpha   90.00
_cell.angle_beta   90.00
_cell.angle_gamma   90.00
#
_symmetry.space_group_name_H-M   'P 1'
#
loop_
_entity.id
_entity.type
_entity.pdbx_description
1 polymer ?
#
loop_
_entity_poly.entity_id
_entity_poly.type
_entity_poly.pdbx_seq_one_letter_code
_entity_poly.pdbx_strand_id
1 'polypeptide(L)'
;IPALLPLLMAGCLEIDTNTQINPDGSVERTIELKGSASSIAKTSFNIPRVDAELWEITRDSIGDDNFLYHAQRSFDSVDDMNTSFEANTNPQRVKIKSKLIQSEGLFFSRYYYQEKLWADLPGPDLSLDEYLSELELQNLILNDTDIGAGTLDSLEAERLEQQLDLYFQHRIFGDFVEELRIGAKLSGTLQILNEVLENQQDSLVVKLGKTNYYDENQVWISVLEDYFDNKIIESIHENNAEGLSHFYARWQFFEEALLNDYSFSIELPGVVRNTSALDVRGNRMTW
;
A
#
# COMPACT_ATOMS: atom_id res chain seq x y z
N ILE A 1 15.07 -8.16 -12.31
CA ILE A 1 14.18 -6.99 -12.43
C ILE A 1 14.90 -5.77 -12.98
N PRO A 2 15.10 -5.66 -14.24
CA PRO A 2 15.31 -4.34 -14.83
C PRO A 2 13.99 -3.63 -15.17
N ALA A 3 12.83 -4.16 -14.76
CA ALA A 3 11.53 -3.59 -15.16
C ALA A 3 10.78 -2.84 -14.06
N LEU A 4 11.05 -3.10 -12.78
CA LEU A 4 10.46 -2.32 -11.68
C LEU A 4 11.21 -1.00 -11.41
N LEU A 5 12.53 -0.97 -11.56
CA LEU A 5 13.32 0.24 -11.32
C LEU A 5 12.98 1.44 -12.20
N PRO A 6 12.67 1.32 -13.50
CA PRO A 6 12.24 2.48 -14.31
C PRO A 6 10.78 2.89 -14.06
N LEU A 7 9.95 2.07 -13.45
CA LEU A 7 8.57 2.41 -13.05
C LEU A 7 8.55 3.29 -11.79
N LEU A 8 9.56 3.20 -10.92
CA LEU A 8 9.73 4.04 -9.75
C LEU A 8 9.91 5.54 -10.07
N MET A 9 10.19 5.88 -11.34
CA MET A 9 10.42 7.27 -11.75
C MET A 9 9.23 7.98 -12.42
N ALA A 10 8.13 7.28 -12.71
CA ALA A 10 7.02 7.86 -13.46
C ALA A 10 5.76 7.98 -12.60
N GLY A 11 5.75 8.92 -11.67
CA GLY A 11 4.50 9.39 -11.07
C GLY A 11 4.26 9.01 -9.62
N CYS A 12 5.31 8.90 -8.80
CA CYS A 12 5.16 8.81 -7.35
C CYS A 12 4.33 9.99 -6.86
N LEU A 13 3.26 9.72 -6.15
CA LEU A 13 2.49 10.71 -5.44
C LEU A 13 3.23 11.01 -4.13
N GLU A 14 3.62 12.26 -3.92
CA GLU A 14 4.14 12.70 -2.63
C GLU A 14 2.94 12.93 -1.69
N ILE A 15 2.94 12.28 -0.56
CA ILE A 15 1.87 12.34 0.45
C ILE A 15 2.45 12.82 1.77
N ASP A 16 2.18 14.07 2.09
CA ASP A 16 2.58 14.68 3.36
C ASP A 16 1.38 14.76 4.29
N THR A 17 1.53 14.28 5.50
CA THR A 17 0.52 14.45 6.52
C THR A 17 1.08 15.11 7.77
N ASN A 18 0.34 16.03 8.33
CA ASN A 18 0.68 16.66 9.59
C ASN A 18 -0.49 16.51 10.59
N THR A 19 -0.15 16.07 11.80
CA THR A 19 -1.10 15.95 12.91
C THR A 19 -0.61 16.84 14.06
N GLN A 20 -1.37 17.86 14.36
CA GLN A 20 -1.11 18.71 15.52
C GLN A 20 -2.07 18.36 16.65
N ILE A 21 -1.52 18.00 17.80
CA ILE A 21 -2.28 17.72 19.02
C ILE A 21 -2.23 18.97 19.90
N ASN A 22 -3.39 19.47 20.29
CA ASN A 22 -3.51 20.61 21.18
C ASN A 22 -3.48 20.17 22.65
N PRO A 23 -3.18 21.08 23.61
CA PRO A 23 -3.17 20.76 25.04
C PRO A 23 -4.50 20.24 25.59
N ASP A 24 -5.61 20.60 24.99
CA ASP A 24 -6.96 20.14 25.34
C ASP A 24 -7.35 18.78 24.74
N GLY A 25 -6.45 18.20 23.93
CA GLY A 25 -6.67 16.91 23.25
C GLY A 25 -7.35 17.01 21.89
N SER A 26 -7.72 18.21 21.46
CA SER A 26 -8.20 18.43 20.08
C SER A 26 -7.08 18.23 19.07
N VAL A 27 -7.44 17.90 17.83
CA VAL A 27 -6.52 17.53 16.79
C VAL A 27 -6.76 18.36 15.54
N GLU A 28 -5.69 18.85 14.94
CA GLU A 28 -5.71 19.39 13.58
C GLU A 28 -4.95 18.45 12.65
N ARG A 29 -5.61 18.00 11.58
CA ARG A 29 -5.02 17.14 10.57
C ARG A 29 -4.93 17.86 9.26
N THR A 30 -3.73 17.88 8.67
CA THR A 30 -3.47 18.36 7.32
C THR A 30 -2.99 17.21 6.46
N ILE A 31 -3.46 17.14 5.23
CA ILE A 31 -3.04 16.18 4.20
C ILE A 31 -2.69 16.97 2.95
N GLU A 32 -1.48 16.81 2.47
CA GLU A 32 -1.01 17.39 1.21
C GLU A 32 -0.64 16.28 0.25
N LEU A 33 -1.10 16.38 -0.99
CA LEU A 33 -0.77 15.46 -2.07
C LEU A 33 -0.20 16.26 -3.23
N LYS A 34 0.97 15.84 -3.71
CA LYS A 34 1.62 16.47 -4.85
C LYS A 34 1.86 15.44 -5.94
N GLY A 35 1.30 15.67 -7.11
CA GLY A 35 1.39 14.77 -8.25
C GLY A 35 0.48 15.14 -9.39
N SER A 36 0.37 14.26 -10.38
CA SER A 36 -0.54 14.46 -11.51
C SER A 36 -2.01 14.40 -11.07
N ALA A 37 -2.90 15.01 -11.85
CA ALA A 37 -4.33 14.92 -11.58
C ALA A 37 -4.85 13.48 -11.54
N SER A 38 -4.31 12.62 -12.39
CA SER A 38 -4.66 11.20 -12.45
C SER A 38 -4.15 10.43 -11.23
N SER A 39 -2.92 10.68 -10.77
CA SER A 39 -2.36 10.06 -9.56
C SER A 39 -3.14 10.45 -8.32
N ILE A 40 -3.48 11.73 -8.15
CA ILE A 40 -4.31 12.20 -7.03
C ILE A 40 -5.70 11.57 -7.05
N ALA A 41 -6.34 11.47 -8.23
CA ALA A 41 -7.68 10.89 -8.35
C ALA A 41 -7.72 9.39 -8.05
N LYS A 42 -6.64 8.67 -8.35
CA LYS A 42 -6.49 7.22 -8.17
C LYS A 42 -5.87 6.83 -6.84
N THR A 43 -5.39 7.80 -6.04
CA THR A 43 -4.61 7.49 -4.84
C THR A 43 -5.30 6.48 -3.93
N SER A 44 -4.52 5.53 -3.47
CA SER A 44 -4.86 4.55 -2.44
C SER A 44 -4.93 5.15 -1.04
N PHE A 45 -4.35 6.33 -0.84
CA PHE A 45 -4.39 7.01 0.44
C PHE A 45 -5.81 7.49 0.79
N ASN A 46 -6.18 7.42 2.05
CA ASN A 46 -7.50 7.82 2.51
C ASN A 46 -7.60 9.35 2.61
N ILE A 47 -7.88 10.00 1.47
CA ILE A 47 -8.09 11.44 1.41
C ILE A 47 -9.57 11.79 1.48
N PRO A 48 -9.92 12.94 2.08
CA PRO A 48 -11.27 13.48 2.00
C PRO A 48 -11.59 13.82 0.54
N ARG A 49 -12.82 13.52 0.10
CA ARG A 49 -13.28 13.92 -1.22
C ARG A 49 -13.66 15.40 -1.21
N VAL A 50 -13.68 16.01 -2.40
CA VAL A 50 -14.02 17.44 -2.58
C VAL A 50 -15.40 17.81 -2.00
N ASP A 51 -16.31 16.85 -1.88
CA ASP A 51 -17.65 16.96 -1.29
C ASP A 51 -17.72 16.65 0.21
N ALA A 52 -16.57 16.44 0.86
CA ALA A 52 -16.54 16.21 2.31
C ALA A 52 -16.77 17.53 3.06
N GLU A 53 -18.01 17.77 3.49
CA GLU A 53 -18.53 19.03 4.07
C GLU A 53 -17.72 19.59 5.25
N LEU A 54 -16.89 18.78 5.90
CA LEU A 54 -16.17 19.16 7.11
C LEU A 54 -14.68 19.41 6.89
N TRP A 55 -14.18 19.27 5.65
CA TRP A 55 -12.80 19.51 5.30
C TRP A 55 -12.65 20.80 4.50
N GLU A 56 -11.65 21.60 4.86
CA GLU A 56 -11.20 22.70 4.04
C GLU A 56 -10.26 22.16 2.96
N ILE A 57 -10.73 22.20 1.71
CA ILE A 57 -9.99 21.59 0.59
C ILE A 57 -9.62 22.66 -0.42
N THR A 58 -8.33 22.72 -0.78
CA THR A 58 -7.83 23.53 -1.90
C THR A 58 -7.08 22.65 -2.90
N ARG A 59 -7.01 23.12 -4.13
CA ARG A 59 -6.27 22.48 -5.21
C ARG A 59 -5.62 23.52 -6.09
N ASP A 60 -4.31 23.53 -6.10
CA ASP A 60 -3.49 24.49 -6.85
C ASP A 60 -2.69 23.78 -7.93
N SER A 61 -2.54 24.41 -9.11
CA SER A 61 -1.64 23.93 -10.14
C SER A 61 -0.21 24.40 -9.81
N ILE A 62 0.75 23.47 -9.78
CA ILE A 62 2.16 23.73 -9.50
C ILE A 62 3.07 23.48 -10.71
N GLY A 63 2.50 23.22 -11.87
CA GLY A 63 3.17 22.97 -13.15
C GLY A 63 2.18 22.57 -14.23
N ASP A 64 2.68 22.21 -15.41
CA ASP A 64 1.81 21.93 -16.56
C ASP A 64 0.82 20.78 -16.30
N ASP A 65 1.25 19.70 -15.60
CA ASP A 65 0.41 18.54 -15.28
C ASP A 65 0.41 18.16 -13.79
N ASN A 66 1.04 18.96 -12.92
CA ASN A 66 1.13 18.70 -11.49
C ASN A 66 0.25 19.62 -10.66
N PHE A 67 -0.32 19.06 -9.63
CA PHE A 67 -1.22 19.72 -8.71
C PHE A 67 -0.78 19.49 -7.26
N LEU A 68 -1.03 20.50 -6.42
CA LEU A 68 -1.02 20.39 -4.97
C LEU A 68 -2.46 20.32 -4.50
N TYR A 69 -2.83 19.21 -3.89
CA TYR A 69 -4.08 19.03 -3.18
C TYR A 69 -3.80 19.21 -1.69
N HIS A 70 -4.54 20.08 -1.05
CA HIS A 70 -4.43 20.34 0.38
C HIS A 70 -5.80 20.15 1.02
N ALA A 71 -5.86 19.39 2.11
CA ALA A 71 -7.05 19.18 2.90
C ALA A 71 -6.72 19.34 4.38
N GLN A 72 -7.52 20.14 5.09
CA GLN A 72 -7.36 20.42 6.51
C GLN A 72 -8.68 20.27 7.26
N ARG A 73 -8.60 19.70 8.48
CA ARG A 73 -9.74 19.58 9.37
C ARG A 73 -9.31 19.55 10.84
N SER A 74 -10.12 20.19 11.69
CA SER A 74 -10.04 20.07 13.15
C SER A 74 -11.04 19.02 13.67
N PHE A 75 -10.62 18.29 14.69
CA PHE A 75 -11.39 17.25 15.38
C PHE A 75 -11.36 17.49 16.87
N ASP A 76 -12.43 17.15 17.56
CA ASP A 76 -12.51 17.31 19.01
C ASP A 76 -11.58 16.32 19.75
N SER A 77 -11.24 15.22 19.11
CA SER A 77 -10.33 14.18 19.65
C SER A 77 -9.70 13.31 18.57
N VAL A 78 -8.69 12.51 18.95
CA VAL A 78 -8.10 11.48 18.10
C VAL A 78 -9.13 10.39 17.73
N ASP A 79 -10.07 10.07 18.61
CA ASP A 79 -11.11 9.08 18.34
C ASP A 79 -12.12 9.61 17.30
N ASP A 80 -12.46 10.89 17.34
CA ASP A 80 -13.29 11.56 16.32
C ASP A 80 -12.58 11.56 14.96
N MET A 81 -11.28 11.85 14.94
CA MET A 81 -10.45 11.75 13.73
C MET A 81 -10.46 10.32 13.17
N ASN A 82 -10.24 9.29 14.00
CA ASN A 82 -10.28 7.88 13.56
C ASN A 82 -11.64 7.53 12.96
N THR A 83 -12.72 7.91 13.62
CA THR A 83 -14.10 7.67 13.15
C THR A 83 -14.34 8.27 11.77
N SER A 84 -13.80 9.47 11.51
CA SER A 84 -13.88 10.12 10.20
C SER A 84 -13.17 9.33 9.10
N PHE A 85 -12.02 8.73 9.40
CA PHE A 85 -11.31 7.88 8.44
C PHE A 85 -11.97 6.50 8.26
N GLU A 86 -12.49 5.90 9.33
CA GLU A 86 -13.19 4.60 9.29
C GLU A 86 -14.53 4.68 8.55
N ALA A 87 -15.18 5.84 8.52
CA ALA A 87 -16.41 6.05 7.74
C ALA A 87 -16.21 5.88 6.22
N ASN A 88 -14.97 5.92 5.75
CA ASN A 88 -14.64 5.64 4.36
C ASN A 88 -14.43 4.13 4.17
N THR A 89 -15.50 3.44 3.83
CA THR A 89 -15.56 1.97 3.75
C THR A 89 -14.90 1.34 2.52
N ASN A 90 -14.18 2.10 1.70
CA ASN A 90 -13.50 1.50 0.55
C ASN A 90 -12.37 0.57 1.02
N PRO A 91 -12.46 -0.76 0.77
CA PRO A 91 -11.45 -1.73 1.20
C PRO A 91 -10.09 -1.53 0.50
N GLN A 92 -10.09 -0.86 -0.65
CA GLN A 92 -8.91 -0.55 -1.45
C GLN A 92 -8.28 0.79 -1.02
N ARG A 93 -8.07 0.99 0.28
CA ARG A 93 -7.42 2.19 0.80
C ARG A 93 -6.48 1.88 1.94
N VAL A 94 -5.42 2.67 2.02
CA VAL A 94 -4.53 2.65 3.18
C VAL A 94 -5.36 3.01 4.41
N LYS A 95 -5.32 2.16 5.40
CA LYS A 95 -6.01 2.34 6.69
C LYS A 95 -5.10 3.11 7.62
N ILE A 96 -5.67 4.04 8.35
CA ILE A 96 -4.96 4.89 9.33
C ILE A 96 -5.66 4.72 10.66
N LYS A 97 -4.89 4.51 11.71
CA LYS A 97 -5.39 4.50 13.09
C LYS A 97 -4.42 5.16 14.02
N SER A 98 -4.90 6.14 14.74
CA SER A 98 -4.13 6.92 15.69
C SER A 98 -4.58 6.63 17.12
N LYS A 99 -3.66 6.74 18.06
CA LYS A 99 -3.91 6.59 19.49
C LYS A 99 -3.24 7.71 20.27
N LEU A 100 -3.98 8.40 21.09
CA LEU A 100 -3.46 9.38 22.04
C LEU A 100 -3.73 8.90 23.47
N ILE A 101 -2.69 8.91 24.30
CA ILE A 101 -2.83 8.74 25.75
C ILE A 101 -2.31 10.02 26.41
N GLN A 102 -3.18 10.69 27.11
CA GLN A 102 -2.85 11.85 27.93
C GLN A 102 -2.91 11.48 29.40
N SER A 103 -1.91 11.87 30.14
CA SER A 103 -1.90 11.73 31.60
C SER A 103 -1.51 13.04 32.26
N GLU A 104 -2.33 13.49 33.17
CA GLU A 104 -2.12 14.73 33.91
C GLU A 104 -1.44 14.45 35.26
N GLY A 105 -0.37 15.20 35.54
CA GLY A 105 0.27 15.26 36.83
C GLY A 105 0.07 16.66 37.47
N LEU A 106 0.47 16.81 38.74
CA LEU A 106 0.33 18.07 39.46
C LEU A 106 1.06 19.26 38.79
N PHE A 107 2.13 19.01 38.03
CA PHE A 107 2.99 20.08 37.48
C PHE A 107 3.26 19.90 35.98
N PHE A 108 2.83 18.80 35.39
CA PHE A 108 3.09 18.50 33.97
C PHE A 108 2.04 17.52 33.43
N SER A 109 1.77 17.63 32.12
CA SER A 109 1.03 16.63 31.38
C SER A 109 1.99 15.82 30.50
N ARG A 110 1.66 14.56 30.27
CA ARG A 110 2.40 13.67 29.38
C ARG A 110 1.47 13.25 28.25
N TYR A 111 2.00 13.26 27.05
CA TYR A 111 1.32 12.83 25.85
C TYR A 111 2.11 11.66 25.26
N TYR A 112 1.40 10.59 24.91
CA TYR A 112 1.91 9.50 24.10
C TYR A 112 1.00 9.38 22.89
N TYR A 113 1.59 9.57 21.71
CA TYR A 113 0.89 9.42 20.44
C TYR A 113 1.49 8.28 19.63
N GLN A 114 0.63 7.53 18.96
CA GLN A 114 0.98 6.48 18.03
C GLN A 114 0.05 6.56 16.83
N GLU A 115 0.61 6.49 15.63
CA GLU A 115 -0.15 6.33 14.40
C GLU A 115 0.31 5.05 13.70
N LYS A 116 -0.64 4.30 13.16
CA LYS A 116 -0.40 3.12 12.35
C LYS A 116 -1.04 3.30 11.00
N LEU A 117 -0.27 3.01 9.97
CA LEU A 117 -0.74 2.88 8.61
C LEU A 117 -0.59 1.44 8.19
N TRP A 118 -1.58 0.94 7.47
CA TRP A 118 -1.48 -0.39 6.87
C TRP A 118 -2.44 -0.52 5.69
N ALA A 119 -2.08 -1.38 4.76
CA ALA A 119 -2.97 -1.90 3.73
C ALA A 119 -3.08 -3.41 3.94
N ASP A 120 -4.26 -3.97 3.69
CA ASP A 120 -4.39 -5.42 3.70
C ASP A 120 -3.69 -5.95 2.43
N LEU A 121 -2.65 -6.74 2.64
CA LEU A 121 -1.92 -7.35 1.55
C LEU A 121 -2.77 -8.44 0.90
N PRO A 122 -3.10 -8.34 -0.40
CA PRO A 122 -3.90 -9.36 -1.07
C PRO A 122 -3.14 -10.69 -1.20
N GLY A 123 -3.89 -11.76 -1.51
CA GLY A 123 -3.36 -13.09 -1.70
C GLY A 123 -3.23 -13.93 -0.43
N PRO A 124 -2.70 -15.15 -0.54
CA PRO A 124 -2.56 -16.07 0.58
C PRO A 124 -1.65 -15.50 1.67
N ASP A 125 -1.89 -15.89 2.90
CA ASP A 125 -1.07 -15.50 4.05
C ASP A 125 0.25 -16.29 4.05
N LEU A 126 1.21 -15.79 3.28
CA LEU A 126 2.59 -16.31 3.23
C LEU A 126 3.44 -15.56 4.24
N SER A 127 4.24 -16.29 4.99
CA SER A 127 5.13 -15.68 5.97
C SER A 127 6.43 -15.19 5.33
N LEU A 128 6.85 -13.96 5.63
CA LEU A 128 8.10 -13.40 5.11
C LEU A 128 9.35 -14.15 5.61
N ASP A 129 9.29 -14.82 6.77
CA ASP A 129 10.40 -15.61 7.31
C ASP A 129 10.66 -16.91 6.54
N GLU A 130 9.76 -17.33 5.64
CA GLU A 130 10.03 -18.40 4.68
C GLU A 130 10.94 -17.96 3.53
N TYR A 131 11.02 -16.65 3.27
CA TYR A 131 11.77 -16.04 2.16
C TYR A 131 12.99 -15.29 2.65
N LEU A 132 12.91 -14.62 3.79
CA LEU A 132 13.93 -13.75 4.34
C LEU A 132 14.49 -14.31 5.64
N SER A 133 15.80 -14.24 5.81
CA SER A 133 16.45 -14.52 7.08
C SER A 133 16.09 -13.45 8.14
N GLU A 134 16.29 -13.78 9.41
CA GLU A 134 16.04 -12.83 10.52
C GLU A 134 16.84 -11.53 10.35
N LEU A 135 18.07 -11.61 9.84
CA LEU A 135 18.91 -10.43 9.58
C LEU A 135 18.35 -9.56 8.46
N GLU A 136 17.86 -10.19 7.36
CA GLU A 136 17.23 -9.48 6.25
C GLU A 136 15.92 -8.82 6.68
N LEU A 137 15.12 -9.49 7.51
CA LEU A 137 13.90 -8.92 8.09
C LEU A 137 14.22 -7.71 9.00
N GLN A 138 15.25 -7.81 9.83
CA GLN A 138 15.70 -6.68 10.66
C GLN A 138 16.18 -5.52 9.80
N ASN A 139 16.94 -5.78 8.75
CA ASN A 139 17.39 -4.75 7.82
C ASN A 139 16.23 -4.10 7.08
N LEU A 140 15.22 -4.88 6.65
CA LEU A 140 14.02 -4.35 6.01
C LEU A 140 13.24 -3.40 6.93
N ILE A 141 13.18 -3.69 8.25
CA ILE A 141 12.47 -2.88 9.23
C ILE A 141 13.28 -1.63 9.63
N LEU A 142 14.61 -1.74 9.70
CA LEU A 142 15.48 -0.67 10.19
C LEU A 142 15.92 0.32 9.10
N ASN A 143 15.95 -0.10 7.84
CA ASN A 143 16.38 0.72 6.71
C ASN A 143 15.21 1.27 5.91
N ASP A 144 14.30 1.95 6.58
CA ASP A 144 13.05 2.49 6.02
C ASP A 144 13.24 3.59 4.96
N THR A 145 14.46 3.93 4.56
CA THR A 145 14.66 5.05 3.64
C THR A 145 15.61 4.79 2.47
N ASP A 146 16.42 3.73 2.51
CA ASP A 146 17.33 3.46 1.39
C ASP A 146 17.82 2.00 1.46
N ILE A 147 17.22 1.11 0.70
CA ILE A 147 17.77 -0.24 0.41
C ILE A 147 19.12 -0.10 -0.34
N GLY A 148 19.91 0.87 -0.02
CA GLY A 148 21.19 1.14 -0.67
C GLY A 148 22.17 1.92 0.14
N ALA A 149 21.79 2.52 1.25
CA ALA A 149 22.60 3.53 1.90
C ALA A 149 23.33 3.08 3.18
N GLY A 150 23.86 1.86 3.28
CA GLY A 150 24.99 1.79 4.17
C GLY A 150 25.21 0.61 5.12
N THR A 151 24.38 -0.46 5.09
CA THR A 151 24.63 -1.64 5.93
C THR A 151 24.68 -2.97 5.17
N LEU A 152 24.00 -3.06 4.04
CA LEU A 152 24.08 -4.23 3.16
C LEU A 152 25.14 -4.00 2.08
N ASP A 153 25.95 -5.00 1.78
CA ASP A 153 26.75 -4.96 0.58
C ASP A 153 25.85 -5.12 -0.67
N SER A 154 26.39 -4.86 -1.86
CA SER A 154 25.62 -4.89 -3.10
C SER A 154 25.03 -6.27 -3.41
N LEU A 155 25.67 -7.34 -2.96
CA LEU A 155 25.21 -8.72 -3.18
C LEU A 155 24.07 -9.07 -2.21
N GLU A 156 24.16 -8.60 -0.96
CA GLU A 156 23.11 -8.77 0.05
C GLU A 156 21.85 -8.00 -0.33
N ALA A 157 22.00 -6.77 -0.84
CA ALA A 157 20.90 -5.94 -1.32
C ALA A 157 20.20 -6.60 -2.53
N GLU A 158 20.97 -7.09 -3.51
CA GLU A 158 20.43 -7.79 -4.67
C GLU A 158 19.69 -9.08 -4.27
N ARG A 159 20.23 -9.82 -3.29
CA ARG A 159 19.58 -11.02 -2.76
C ARG A 159 18.27 -10.69 -2.06
N LEU A 160 18.24 -9.66 -1.21
CA LEU A 160 17.04 -9.20 -0.52
C LEU A 160 15.94 -8.83 -1.53
N GLU A 161 16.30 -8.06 -2.55
CA GLU A 161 15.39 -7.69 -3.63
C GLU A 161 14.81 -8.94 -4.34
N GLN A 162 15.68 -9.91 -4.71
CA GLN A 162 15.23 -11.14 -5.36
C GLN A 162 14.28 -11.96 -4.48
N GLN A 163 14.51 -12.04 -3.18
CA GLN A 163 13.65 -12.79 -2.26
C GLN A 163 12.31 -12.09 -2.03
N LEU A 164 12.30 -10.77 -1.92
CA LEU A 164 11.06 -9.97 -1.85
C LEU A 164 10.23 -10.13 -3.12
N ASP A 165 10.86 -10.08 -4.28
CA ASP A 165 10.19 -10.34 -5.55
C ASP A 165 9.53 -11.71 -5.60
N LEU A 166 10.27 -12.75 -5.18
CA LEU A 166 9.75 -14.11 -5.16
C LEU A 166 8.56 -14.23 -4.21
N TYR A 167 8.63 -13.60 -3.05
CA TYR A 167 7.52 -13.51 -2.11
C TYR A 167 6.27 -12.89 -2.73
N PHE A 168 6.41 -11.72 -3.39
CA PHE A 168 5.28 -11.05 -4.04
C PHE A 168 4.75 -11.86 -5.23
N GLN A 169 5.61 -12.46 -6.03
CA GLN A 169 5.20 -13.34 -7.14
C GLN A 169 4.34 -14.50 -6.63
N HIS A 170 4.73 -15.15 -5.55
CA HIS A 170 3.95 -16.25 -4.98
C HIS A 170 2.61 -15.79 -4.40
N ARG A 171 2.56 -14.61 -3.77
CA ARG A 171 1.29 -14.05 -3.28
C ARG A 171 0.35 -13.69 -4.40
N ILE A 172 0.83 -12.99 -5.42
CA ILE A 172 0.06 -12.63 -6.62
C ILE A 172 -0.48 -13.89 -7.30
N PHE A 173 0.40 -14.87 -7.50
CA PHE A 173 0.02 -16.14 -8.10
C PHE A 173 -1.04 -16.87 -7.28
N GLY A 174 -0.90 -16.93 -5.97
CA GLY A 174 -1.86 -17.57 -5.09
C GLY A 174 -3.25 -16.92 -5.14
N ASP A 175 -3.32 -15.59 -5.10
CA ASP A 175 -4.58 -14.82 -5.21
C ASP A 175 -5.23 -15.04 -6.59
N PHE A 176 -4.43 -15.03 -7.66
CA PHE A 176 -4.89 -15.33 -9.01
C PHE A 176 -5.46 -16.74 -9.15
N VAL A 177 -4.76 -17.73 -8.60
CA VAL A 177 -5.20 -19.14 -8.64
C VAL A 177 -6.52 -19.34 -7.89
N GLU A 178 -6.75 -18.61 -6.80
CA GLU A 178 -8.04 -18.66 -6.12
C GLU A 178 -9.19 -18.21 -7.02
N GLU A 179 -9.01 -17.09 -7.72
CA GLU A 179 -10.02 -16.61 -8.66
C GLU A 179 -10.21 -17.56 -9.85
N LEU A 180 -9.12 -18.14 -10.37
CA LEU A 180 -9.22 -19.17 -11.43
C LEU A 180 -9.98 -20.41 -10.96
N ARG A 181 -9.76 -20.86 -9.72
CA ARG A 181 -10.48 -22.01 -9.16
C ARG A 181 -11.97 -21.76 -9.02
N ILE A 182 -12.37 -20.56 -8.66
CA ILE A 182 -13.79 -20.18 -8.61
C ILE A 182 -14.41 -20.30 -10.00
N GLY A 183 -13.82 -19.68 -11.01
CA GLY A 183 -14.28 -19.75 -12.39
C GLY A 183 -14.30 -21.19 -12.95
N ALA A 184 -13.23 -21.95 -12.70
CA ALA A 184 -13.09 -23.33 -13.12
C ALA A 184 -14.11 -24.27 -12.47
N LYS A 185 -14.45 -24.03 -11.21
CA LYS A 185 -15.50 -24.77 -10.52
C LYS A 185 -16.87 -24.51 -11.13
N LEU A 186 -17.18 -23.26 -11.45
CA LEU A 186 -18.44 -22.86 -12.07
C LEU A 186 -18.57 -23.36 -13.51
N SER A 187 -17.46 -23.41 -14.26
CA SER A 187 -17.42 -23.93 -15.63
C SER A 187 -17.27 -25.46 -15.73
N GLY A 188 -17.02 -26.16 -14.62
CA GLY A 188 -16.80 -27.60 -14.60
C GLY A 188 -15.41 -28.03 -15.08
N THR A 189 -14.45 -27.12 -15.16
CA THR A 189 -13.06 -27.37 -15.64
C THR A 189 -12.02 -27.49 -14.51
N LEU A 190 -12.45 -27.53 -13.25
CA LEU A 190 -11.57 -27.50 -12.08
C LEU A 190 -10.52 -28.62 -12.07
N GLN A 191 -10.86 -29.82 -12.53
CA GLN A 191 -9.90 -30.92 -12.58
C GLN A 191 -8.75 -30.61 -13.55
N ILE A 192 -9.06 -30.05 -14.72
CA ILE A 192 -8.06 -29.68 -15.73
C ILE A 192 -7.15 -28.58 -15.18
N LEU A 193 -7.71 -27.58 -14.51
CA LEU A 193 -6.95 -26.52 -13.86
C LEU A 193 -5.98 -27.12 -12.83
N ASN A 194 -6.43 -27.98 -11.95
CA ASN A 194 -5.59 -28.56 -10.90
C ASN A 194 -4.45 -29.42 -11.50
N GLU A 195 -4.69 -30.19 -12.55
CA GLU A 195 -3.67 -30.97 -13.23
C GLU A 195 -2.56 -30.09 -13.83
N VAL A 196 -2.92 -28.93 -14.39
CA VAL A 196 -1.92 -27.95 -14.90
C VAL A 196 -1.17 -27.30 -13.74
N LEU A 197 -1.86 -26.88 -12.68
CA LEU A 197 -1.22 -26.25 -11.52
C LEU A 197 -0.22 -27.22 -10.84
N GLU A 198 -0.58 -28.50 -10.66
CA GLU A 198 0.32 -29.50 -10.08
C GLU A 198 1.60 -29.73 -10.90
N ASN A 199 1.53 -29.61 -12.24
CA ASN A 199 2.65 -29.91 -13.11
C ASN A 199 3.45 -28.68 -13.57
N GLN A 200 2.88 -27.47 -13.52
CA GLN A 200 3.41 -26.29 -14.17
C GLN A 200 3.44 -25.04 -13.25
N GLN A 201 3.21 -25.18 -11.95
CA GLN A 201 3.11 -24.07 -11.02
C GLN A 201 4.31 -23.12 -11.09
N ASP A 202 5.54 -23.65 -11.01
CA ASP A 202 6.75 -22.84 -11.02
C ASP A 202 6.91 -22.06 -12.32
N SER A 203 6.55 -22.69 -13.45
CA SER A 203 6.60 -22.04 -14.76
C SER A 203 5.57 -20.91 -14.89
N LEU A 204 4.39 -21.10 -14.32
CA LEU A 204 3.33 -20.09 -14.27
C LEU A 204 3.72 -18.91 -13.38
N VAL A 205 4.27 -19.16 -12.19
CA VAL A 205 4.77 -18.12 -11.28
C VAL A 205 5.80 -17.22 -11.98
N VAL A 206 6.80 -17.86 -12.64
CA VAL A 206 7.86 -17.11 -13.36
C VAL A 206 7.30 -16.32 -14.53
N LYS A 207 6.33 -16.86 -15.28
CA LYS A 207 5.70 -16.14 -16.39
C LYS A 207 4.88 -14.96 -15.90
N LEU A 208 4.05 -15.17 -14.90
CA LEU A 208 3.24 -14.09 -14.30
C LEU A 208 4.13 -12.99 -13.74
N GLY A 209 5.22 -13.32 -13.04
CA GLY A 209 6.16 -12.34 -12.52
C GLY A 209 6.89 -11.51 -13.58
N LYS A 210 6.88 -11.93 -14.85
CA LYS A 210 7.47 -11.18 -15.98
C LYS A 210 6.46 -10.33 -16.74
N THR A 211 5.18 -10.47 -16.43
CA THR A 211 4.12 -9.74 -17.12
C THR A 211 3.91 -8.38 -16.50
N ASN A 212 3.62 -7.39 -17.35
CA ASN A 212 3.29 -6.06 -16.87
C ASN A 212 1.82 -6.06 -16.41
N TYR A 213 1.58 -5.88 -15.11
CA TYR A 213 0.26 -5.97 -14.48
C TYR A 213 -0.74 -4.90 -14.94
N TYR A 214 -0.29 -3.89 -15.70
CA TYR A 214 -1.09 -2.73 -16.11
C TYR A 214 -2.00 -2.95 -17.32
N ASP A 215 -1.82 -4.04 -18.08
CA ASP A 215 -2.63 -4.31 -19.27
C ASP A 215 -3.82 -5.18 -18.89
N GLU A 216 -4.87 -4.51 -18.44
CA GLU A 216 -6.02 -5.01 -17.66
C GLU A 216 -6.76 -6.26 -18.19
N ASN A 217 -6.58 -6.68 -19.44
CA ASN A 217 -7.45 -7.73 -19.99
C ASN A 217 -6.78 -8.81 -20.84
N GLN A 218 -5.51 -8.70 -21.21
CA GLN A 218 -4.92 -9.66 -22.14
C GLN A 218 -3.72 -10.44 -21.58
N VAL A 219 -3.02 -9.88 -20.60
CA VAL A 219 -1.76 -10.43 -20.14
C VAL A 219 -1.92 -11.76 -19.42
N TRP A 220 -2.91 -11.86 -18.53
CA TRP A 220 -3.20 -13.09 -17.78
C TRP A 220 -3.74 -14.20 -18.67
N ILE A 221 -4.60 -13.83 -19.62
CA ILE A 221 -5.13 -14.74 -20.62
C ILE A 221 -3.98 -15.31 -21.44
N SER A 222 -3.06 -14.46 -21.91
CA SER A 222 -1.90 -14.91 -22.71
C SER A 222 -0.96 -15.85 -21.95
N VAL A 223 -0.82 -15.69 -20.64
CA VAL A 223 -0.04 -16.64 -19.83
C VAL A 223 -0.74 -18.00 -19.76
N LEU A 224 -2.07 -18.03 -19.69
CA LEU A 224 -2.84 -19.26 -19.62
C LEU A 224 -2.95 -19.96 -20.98
N GLU A 225 -2.91 -19.24 -22.11
CA GLU A 225 -3.00 -19.79 -23.46
C GLU A 225 -1.92 -20.84 -23.79
N ASP A 226 -0.77 -20.78 -23.13
CA ASP A 226 0.29 -21.78 -23.29
C ASP A 226 -0.02 -23.12 -22.59
N TYR A 227 -0.99 -23.16 -21.70
CA TYR A 227 -1.30 -24.31 -20.85
C TYR A 227 -2.71 -24.84 -21.02
N PHE A 228 -3.63 -24.03 -21.55
CA PHE A 228 -5.03 -24.37 -21.69
C PHE A 228 -5.55 -24.08 -23.09
N ASP A 229 -6.55 -24.85 -23.52
CA ASP A 229 -7.35 -24.50 -24.69
C ASP A 229 -8.12 -23.19 -24.45
N ASN A 230 -8.17 -22.31 -25.46
CA ASN A 230 -8.79 -20.98 -25.35
C ASN A 230 -10.26 -21.05 -24.86
N LYS A 231 -11.00 -22.11 -25.23
CA LYS A 231 -12.38 -22.31 -24.76
C LYS A 231 -12.47 -22.54 -23.24
N ILE A 232 -11.45 -23.17 -22.66
CA ILE A 232 -11.37 -23.39 -21.21
C ILE A 232 -11.11 -22.06 -20.52
N ILE A 233 -10.17 -21.26 -21.06
CA ILE A 233 -9.85 -19.93 -20.53
C ILE A 233 -11.05 -19.00 -20.59
N GLU A 234 -11.69 -18.92 -21.78
CA GLU A 234 -12.90 -18.13 -21.98
C GLU A 234 -14.00 -18.54 -20.97
N SER A 235 -14.21 -19.85 -20.81
CA SER A 235 -15.22 -20.35 -19.88
C SER A 235 -14.90 -20.02 -18.42
N ILE A 236 -13.65 -20.11 -17.99
CA ILE A 236 -13.22 -19.70 -16.63
C ILE A 236 -13.45 -18.21 -16.45
N HIS A 237 -13.04 -17.39 -17.43
CA HIS A 237 -13.17 -15.94 -17.37
C HIS A 237 -14.65 -15.49 -17.35
N GLU A 238 -15.49 -16.02 -18.22
CA GLU A 238 -16.92 -15.68 -18.26
C GLU A 238 -17.63 -16.01 -16.94
N ASN A 239 -17.24 -17.12 -16.28
CA ASN A 239 -17.86 -17.56 -15.04
C ASN A 239 -17.32 -16.83 -13.77
N ASN A 240 -16.20 -16.09 -13.86
CA ASN A 240 -15.65 -15.31 -12.74
C ASN A 240 -15.03 -13.97 -13.18
N ALA A 241 -15.64 -13.29 -14.14
CA ALA A 241 -15.15 -11.99 -14.63
C ALA A 241 -15.08 -10.93 -13.53
N GLU A 242 -16.06 -10.91 -12.62
CA GLU A 242 -16.07 -9.98 -11.48
C GLU A 242 -14.93 -10.27 -10.47
N GLY A 243 -14.71 -11.53 -10.12
CA GLY A 243 -13.60 -11.93 -9.22
C GLY A 243 -12.25 -11.58 -9.81
N LEU A 244 -12.02 -11.85 -11.09
CA LEU A 244 -10.80 -11.47 -11.80
C LEU A 244 -10.62 -9.95 -11.85
N SER A 245 -11.68 -9.18 -12.08
CA SER A 245 -11.63 -7.72 -12.03
C SER A 245 -11.27 -7.21 -10.62
N HIS A 246 -11.82 -7.83 -9.58
CA HIS A 246 -11.46 -7.50 -8.19
C HIS A 246 -10.01 -7.87 -7.87
N PHE A 247 -9.50 -8.98 -8.41
CA PHE A 247 -8.08 -9.35 -8.29
C PHE A 247 -7.18 -8.25 -8.84
N TYR A 248 -7.43 -7.78 -10.07
CA TYR A 248 -6.64 -6.69 -10.67
C TYR A 248 -6.71 -5.42 -9.84
N ALA A 249 -7.92 -5.03 -9.41
CA ALA A 249 -8.10 -3.83 -8.63
C ALA A 249 -7.38 -3.89 -7.27
N ARG A 250 -7.32 -5.07 -6.61
CA ARG A 250 -6.58 -5.26 -5.35
C ARG A 250 -5.08 -5.09 -5.54
N TRP A 251 -4.53 -5.69 -6.58
CA TRP A 251 -3.08 -5.65 -6.82
C TRP A 251 -2.62 -4.30 -7.35
N GLN A 252 -3.38 -3.67 -8.23
CA GLN A 252 -3.12 -2.29 -8.66
C GLN A 252 -3.13 -1.34 -7.45
N PHE A 253 -4.11 -1.45 -6.57
CA PHE A 253 -4.16 -0.67 -5.34
C PHE A 253 -2.91 -0.87 -4.48
N PHE A 254 -2.51 -2.11 -4.28
CA PHE A 254 -1.36 -2.43 -3.44
C PHE A 254 -0.06 -1.88 -4.02
N GLU A 255 0.13 -2.02 -5.31
CA GLU A 255 1.28 -1.47 -6.02
C GLU A 255 1.33 0.07 -5.94
N GLU A 256 0.22 0.74 -6.20
CA GLU A 256 0.13 2.20 -6.04
C GLU A 256 0.44 2.62 -4.58
N ALA A 257 -0.01 1.86 -3.59
CA ALA A 257 0.29 2.14 -2.20
C ALA A 257 1.78 2.01 -1.84
N LEU A 258 2.49 1.06 -2.47
CA LEU A 258 3.93 0.85 -2.27
C LEU A 258 4.80 1.90 -2.99
N LEU A 259 4.32 2.45 -4.11
CA LEU A 259 5.09 3.36 -4.95
C LEU A 259 4.96 4.83 -4.55
N ASN A 260 4.09 5.16 -3.59
CA ASN A 260 3.93 6.52 -3.11
C ASN A 260 4.97 6.87 -2.05
N ASP A 261 5.44 8.11 -2.09
CA ASP A 261 6.29 8.67 -1.04
C ASP A 261 5.43 9.20 0.10
N TYR A 262 5.68 8.74 1.30
CA TYR A 262 4.93 9.13 2.49
C TYR A 262 5.81 9.89 3.48
N SER A 263 5.33 11.04 3.93
CA SER A 263 5.92 11.80 5.02
C SER A 263 4.86 12.06 6.10
N PHE A 264 5.19 11.72 7.33
CA PHE A 264 4.32 11.90 8.49
C PHE A 264 4.97 12.84 9.47
N SER A 265 4.27 13.92 9.79
CA SER A 265 4.69 14.87 10.83
C SER A 265 3.67 14.91 11.94
N ILE A 266 4.16 14.95 13.17
CA ILE A 266 3.34 15.08 14.38
C ILE A 266 3.88 16.19 15.25
N GLU A 267 3.00 17.08 15.69
CA GLU A 267 3.31 18.10 16.67
C GLU A 267 2.55 17.83 17.96
N LEU A 268 3.29 17.67 19.06
CA LEU A 268 2.74 17.46 20.40
C LEU A 268 2.94 18.70 21.28
N PRO A 269 2.03 19.00 22.20
CA PRO A 269 2.26 20.07 23.17
C PRO A 269 3.42 19.69 24.10
N GLY A 270 4.46 20.54 24.15
CA GLY A 270 5.57 20.39 25.07
C GLY A 270 6.89 19.93 24.45
N VAL A 271 7.71 19.20 25.21
CA VAL A 271 9.05 18.77 24.82
C VAL A 271 9.06 17.29 24.52
N VAL A 272 9.56 16.92 23.37
CA VAL A 272 9.75 15.52 22.97
C VAL A 272 10.85 14.88 23.83
N ARG A 273 10.54 13.72 24.43
CA ARG A 273 11.49 12.99 25.27
C ARG A 273 11.92 11.67 24.66
N ASN A 274 11.04 11.01 23.95
CA ASN A 274 11.33 9.73 23.31
C ASN A 274 10.48 9.61 22.04
N THR A 275 11.11 9.22 20.94
CA THR A 275 10.45 9.08 19.65
C THR A 275 11.25 8.11 18.77
N SER A 276 10.58 7.50 17.79
CA SER A 276 11.17 6.76 16.66
C SER A 276 11.31 7.63 15.42
N ALA A 277 11.03 8.93 15.49
CA ALA A 277 11.10 9.83 14.34
C ALA A 277 12.53 9.95 13.76
N LEU A 278 12.59 10.15 12.46
CA LEU A 278 13.85 10.37 11.72
C LEU A 278 14.38 11.79 11.93
N ASP A 279 13.49 12.79 12.04
CA ASP A 279 13.85 14.18 12.34
C ASP A 279 13.00 14.74 13.48
N VAL A 280 13.62 15.54 14.34
CA VAL A 280 12.95 16.19 15.48
C VAL A 280 13.33 17.66 15.53
N ARG A 281 12.38 18.54 15.37
CA ARG A 281 12.52 20.01 15.43
C ARG A 281 11.60 20.60 16.46
N GLY A 282 12.12 20.81 17.67
CA GLY A 282 11.31 21.29 18.81
C GLY A 282 10.31 20.24 19.26
N ASN A 283 9.03 20.49 19.03
CA ASN A 283 7.92 19.58 19.35
C ASN A 283 7.33 18.88 18.12
N ARG A 284 7.91 19.11 16.96
CA ARG A 284 7.55 18.44 15.69
C ARG A 284 8.49 17.26 15.42
N MET A 285 7.92 16.14 15.08
CA MET A 285 8.57 14.89 14.72
C MET A 285 8.15 14.49 13.31
N THR A 286 9.11 14.03 12.50
CA THR A 286 8.85 13.60 11.11
C THR A 286 9.45 12.22 10.86
N TRP A 287 8.69 11.38 10.16
CA TRP A 287 9.05 10.05 9.67
C TRP A 287 8.99 9.98 8.17
#